data_8cc23aea257d73b08b215ac73edb4c80
#
_entry.id   8cc23aea257d73b08b215ac73edb4c80
#
_cell.length_a   1.000
_cell.length_b   1.000
_cell.length_c   1.000
_cell.angle_alpha   90.00
_cell.angle_beta   90.00
_cell.angle_gamma   90.00
#
_symmetry.space_group_name_H-M   'P 1'
#
loop_
_entity.id
_entity.type
_entity.pdbx_description
1 polymer ?
#
loop_
_entity_poly.entity_id
_entity_poly.type
_entity_poly.pdbx_seq_one_letter_code
_entity_poly.pdbx_strand_id
1 'polypeptide(L)'
;MALIAVYDVLSRGLHPIITRADILRVLQEREIVRVGSNLPIKVDFRCVAATNKDLEKMIDEGSFRPDLFYRLNVFRIELPPLRERRDDIPILVNHFVHKFSQQMNKKVTRVSPAAMNLLQQQTWTGNVRELENAVERAMVVAQEPEIRESDFVFKAASVPNGAPKSLEEIERAHILRTLESVKWNQTRAAEILQIDRVTLHHKLKKYGWSRSTVEMR
;
A
#
# COMPACT_ATOMS: atom_id res chain seq x y z
N MET A 1 5.02 -23.08 26.69
CA MET A 1 4.53 -23.05 25.30
C MET A 1 5.20 -21.89 24.59
N ALA A 2 6.13 -22.17 23.69
CA ALA A 2 6.84 -21.11 22.96
C ALA A 2 6.03 -20.75 21.69
N LEU A 3 5.73 -19.48 21.47
CA LEU A 3 5.13 -18.97 20.26
C LEU A 3 6.26 -18.65 19.28
N ILE A 4 6.39 -19.42 18.20
CA ILE A 4 7.30 -19.09 17.10
C ILE A 4 6.44 -18.36 16.07
N ALA A 5 6.56 -17.03 16.02
CA ALA A 5 6.06 -16.26 14.91
C ALA A 5 7.03 -16.41 13.74
N VAL A 6 6.66 -17.18 12.73
CA VAL A 6 7.39 -17.21 11.45
C VAL A 6 6.98 -15.96 10.68
N TYR A 7 7.46 -14.82 11.16
CA TYR A 7 7.19 -13.53 10.56
C TYR A 7 8.19 -13.35 9.40
N ASP A 8 7.68 -13.30 8.16
CA ASP A 8 8.40 -12.83 6.96
C ASP A 8 9.87 -13.32 6.78
N VAL A 9 10.21 -14.42 7.44
CA VAL A 9 11.53 -15.07 7.33
C VAL A 9 11.78 -15.56 5.90
N LEU A 10 10.72 -15.69 5.10
CA LEU A 10 10.78 -16.22 3.74
C LEU A 10 10.97 -15.12 2.68
N SER A 11 10.73 -13.85 2.99
CA SER A 11 10.82 -12.75 2.02
C SER A 11 12.11 -11.92 2.10
N ARG A 12 12.85 -11.98 3.21
CA ARG A 12 14.06 -11.15 3.43
C ARG A 12 15.37 -11.92 3.48
N GLY A 13 15.43 -13.12 2.90
CA GLY A 13 16.62 -13.95 3.04
C GLY A 13 16.85 -14.34 4.50
N LEU A 14 16.69 -15.60 4.79
CA LEU A 14 16.93 -16.18 6.11
C LEU A 14 18.22 -15.64 6.71
N HIS A 15 18.16 -15.29 7.99
CA HIS A 15 19.35 -15.20 8.81
C HIS A 15 20.22 -16.43 8.51
N PRO A 16 21.55 -16.30 8.28
CA PRO A 16 22.39 -17.37 7.74
C PRO A 16 22.43 -18.67 8.56
N ILE A 17 21.70 -18.75 9.65
CA ILE A 17 21.72 -19.84 10.62
C ILE A 17 20.52 -20.81 10.48
N ILE A 18 19.42 -20.43 9.79
CA ILE A 18 18.24 -21.31 9.67
C ILE A 18 17.93 -21.48 8.19
N THR A 19 18.11 -22.69 7.67
CA THR A 19 17.75 -23.05 6.30
C THR A 19 16.26 -23.36 6.18
N ARG A 20 15.71 -23.27 4.95
CA ARG A 20 14.33 -23.69 4.68
C ARG A 20 14.09 -25.16 5.04
N ALA A 21 15.13 -26.00 4.96
CA ALA A 21 15.08 -27.41 5.35
C ALA A 21 14.95 -27.58 6.88
N ASP A 22 15.60 -26.71 7.64
CA ASP A 22 15.50 -26.74 9.11
C ASP A 22 14.08 -26.37 9.58
N ILE A 23 13.44 -25.40 8.92
CA ILE A 23 12.04 -25.04 9.22
C ILE A 23 11.12 -26.24 8.96
N LEU A 24 11.25 -26.91 7.82
CA LEU A 24 10.47 -28.12 7.51
C LEU A 24 10.65 -29.19 8.58
N ARG A 25 11.89 -29.47 9.00
CA ARG A 25 12.19 -30.44 10.02
C ARG A 25 11.53 -30.07 11.36
N VAL A 26 11.61 -28.80 11.77
CA VAL A 26 10.95 -28.34 12.99
C VAL A 26 9.44 -28.52 12.92
N LEU A 27 8.82 -28.19 11.77
CA LEU A 27 7.38 -28.32 11.56
C LEU A 27 6.92 -29.78 11.52
N GLN A 28 7.75 -30.71 11.02
CA GLN A 28 7.42 -32.12 10.87
C GLN A 28 7.72 -32.95 12.11
N GLU A 29 8.94 -32.82 12.62
CA GLU A 29 9.48 -33.69 13.65
C GLU A 29 9.35 -33.09 15.06
N ARG A 30 9.04 -31.78 15.13
CA ARG A 30 9.04 -31.01 16.39
C ARG A 30 10.37 -31.09 17.14
N GLU A 31 11.46 -31.09 16.38
CA GLU A 31 12.81 -31.15 16.89
C GLU A 31 13.65 -30.01 16.34
N ILE A 32 14.53 -29.48 17.18
CA ILE A 32 15.55 -28.50 16.79
C ILE A 32 16.93 -29.06 17.10
N VAL A 33 17.91 -28.66 16.31
CA VAL A 33 19.32 -28.95 16.59
C VAL A 33 20.04 -27.65 16.89
N ARG A 34 20.76 -27.58 18.00
CA ARG A 34 21.55 -26.39 18.34
C ARG A 34 22.73 -26.24 17.41
N VAL A 35 23.08 -25.02 17.05
CA VAL A 35 24.29 -24.73 16.28
C VAL A 35 25.52 -25.30 17.01
N GLY A 36 26.32 -26.13 16.30
CA GLY A 36 27.47 -26.81 16.86
C GLY A 36 27.19 -28.09 17.63
N SER A 37 25.94 -28.60 17.61
CA SER A 37 25.52 -29.89 18.19
C SER A 37 24.82 -30.73 17.15
N ASN A 38 24.93 -32.05 17.28
CA ASN A 38 24.17 -33.01 16.45
C ASN A 38 23.00 -33.66 17.23
N LEU A 39 22.75 -33.23 18.46
CA LEU A 39 21.71 -33.84 19.30
C LEU A 39 20.38 -33.10 19.06
N PRO A 40 19.32 -33.82 18.62
CA PRO A 40 17.99 -33.26 18.47
C PRO A 40 17.35 -33.00 19.85
N ILE A 41 16.65 -31.88 19.94
CA ILE A 41 15.90 -31.47 21.15
C ILE A 41 14.44 -31.36 20.75
N LYS A 42 13.57 -32.10 21.40
CA LYS A 42 12.13 -31.99 21.22
C LYS A 42 11.61 -30.64 21.70
N VAL A 43 10.77 -30.01 20.89
CA VAL A 43 10.16 -28.73 21.20
C VAL A 43 8.65 -28.81 21.03
N ASP A 44 7.93 -28.23 21.98
CA ASP A 44 6.49 -28.02 21.84
C ASP A 44 6.25 -26.55 21.51
N PHE A 45 5.65 -26.31 20.32
CA PHE A 45 5.42 -24.97 19.82
C PHE A 45 4.12 -24.88 19.01
N ARG A 46 3.59 -23.68 18.92
CA ARG A 46 2.53 -23.28 17.99
C ARG A 46 3.12 -22.40 16.90
N CYS A 47 2.94 -22.80 15.63
CA CYS A 47 3.37 -22.02 14.49
C CYS A 47 2.24 -21.07 14.04
N VAL A 48 2.56 -19.80 13.88
CA VAL A 48 1.70 -18.80 13.24
C VAL A 48 2.54 -18.14 12.14
N ALA A 49 2.11 -18.31 10.90
CA ALA A 49 2.75 -17.69 9.73
C ALA A 49 1.86 -16.63 9.14
N ALA A 50 2.45 -15.56 8.62
CA ALA A 50 1.73 -14.51 7.91
C ALA A 50 2.49 -14.10 6.65
N THR A 51 1.77 -13.82 5.58
CA THR A 51 2.32 -13.32 4.33
C THR A 51 1.29 -12.45 3.61
N ASN A 52 1.76 -11.51 2.81
CA ASN A 52 0.94 -10.76 1.86
C ASN A 52 1.15 -11.22 0.41
N LYS A 53 1.90 -12.31 0.21
CA LYS A 53 2.18 -12.88 -1.11
C LYS A 53 1.22 -14.02 -1.41
N ASP A 54 0.89 -14.19 -2.67
CA ASP A 54 0.19 -15.34 -3.21
C ASP A 54 1.16 -16.52 -3.28
N LEU A 55 1.07 -17.42 -2.29
CA LEU A 55 1.98 -18.56 -2.19
C LEU A 55 1.70 -19.62 -3.28
N GLU A 56 0.47 -19.77 -3.73
CA GLU A 56 0.09 -20.71 -4.79
C GLU A 56 0.78 -20.31 -6.10
N LYS A 57 0.68 -19.03 -6.46
CA LYS A 57 1.39 -18.49 -7.62
C LYS A 57 2.91 -18.63 -7.49
N MET A 58 3.46 -18.42 -6.29
CA MET A 58 4.90 -18.60 -6.05
C MET A 58 5.34 -20.06 -6.17
N ILE A 59 4.47 -21.03 -5.92
CA ILE A 59 4.73 -22.47 -6.17
C ILE A 59 4.79 -22.72 -7.65
N ASP A 60 3.84 -22.21 -8.42
CA ASP A 60 3.80 -22.34 -9.88
C ASP A 60 5.05 -21.74 -10.55
N GLU A 61 5.53 -20.62 -10.01
CA GLU A 61 6.76 -19.95 -10.43
C GLU A 61 8.05 -20.64 -9.92
N GLY A 62 7.95 -21.70 -9.12
CA GLY A 62 9.10 -22.40 -8.52
C GLY A 62 9.85 -21.61 -7.44
N SER A 63 9.30 -20.46 -7.00
CA SER A 63 9.92 -19.58 -6.00
C SER A 63 9.58 -19.97 -4.55
N PHE A 64 8.56 -20.81 -4.33
CA PHE A 64 8.15 -21.34 -3.04
C PHE A 64 7.99 -22.87 -3.09
N ARG A 65 8.40 -23.56 -2.04
CA ARG A 65 8.32 -25.04 -2.00
C ARG A 65 6.91 -25.53 -1.64
N PRO A 66 6.36 -26.47 -2.42
CA PRO A 66 5.04 -27.05 -2.13
C PRO A 66 4.96 -27.76 -0.76
N ASP A 67 6.04 -28.47 -0.37
CA ASP A 67 6.08 -29.20 0.89
C ASP A 67 5.96 -28.29 2.11
N LEU A 68 6.58 -27.12 2.07
CA LEU A 68 6.47 -26.11 3.13
C LEU A 68 5.07 -25.47 3.14
N PHE A 69 4.50 -25.21 1.95
CA PHE A 69 3.14 -24.67 1.85
C PHE A 69 2.12 -25.57 2.55
N TYR A 70 2.11 -26.87 2.23
CA TYR A 70 1.14 -27.78 2.81
C TYR A 70 1.31 -27.95 4.34
N ARG A 71 2.50 -27.75 4.88
CA ARG A 71 2.76 -27.82 6.31
C ARG A 71 2.33 -26.55 7.06
N LEU A 72 2.41 -25.40 6.41
CA LEU A 72 1.98 -24.12 6.99
C LEU A 72 0.48 -23.87 6.80
N ASN A 73 -0.09 -24.27 5.67
CA ASN A 73 -1.46 -23.99 5.26
C ASN A 73 -2.48 -25.01 5.82
N VAL A 74 -2.37 -25.34 7.10
CA VAL A 74 -3.33 -26.23 7.79
C VAL A 74 -4.61 -25.47 8.16
N PHE A 75 -4.47 -24.23 8.58
CA PHE A 75 -5.60 -23.35 8.91
C PHE A 75 -5.32 -21.95 8.38
N ARG A 76 -6.02 -21.58 7.30
CA ARG A 76 -5.87 -20.29 6.61
C ARG A 76 -6.85 -19.28 7.16
N ILE A 77 -6.34 -18.12 7.57
CA ILE A 77 -7.14 -16.95 7.92
C ILE A 77 -6.85 -15.85 6.91
N GLU A 78 -7.85 -15.49 6.14
CA GLU A 78 -7.75 -14.37 5.22
C GLU A 78 -8.19 -13.09 5.93
N LEU A 79 -7.30 -12.10 5.95
CA LEU A 79 -7.62 -10.79 6.49
C LEU A 79 -8.08 -9.88 5.34
N PRO A 80 -9.36 -9.46 5.31
CA PRO A 80 -9.84 -8.58 4.27
C PRO A 80 -9.13 -7.23 4.36
N PRO A 81 -8.89 -6.57 3.23
CA PRO A 81 -8.31 -5.23 3.21
C PRO A 81 -9.24 -4.20 3.85
N LEU A 82 -8.68 -3.10 4.33
CA LEU A 82 -9.44 -2.08 5.10
C LEU A 82 -10.61 -1.48 4.30
N ARG A 83 -10.50 -1.39 2.97
CA ARG A 83 -11.60 -0.94 2.09
C ARG A 83 -12.85 -1.83 2.14
N GLU A 84 -12.72 -3.08 2.56
CA GLU A 84 -13.83 -4.06 2.71
C GLU A 84 -14.42 -4.09 4.12
N ARG A 85 -13.74 -3.43 5.10
CA ARG A 85 -14.18 -3.32 6.49
C ARG A 85 -14.17 -1.86 6.96
N ARG A 86 -14.89 -1.02 6.23
CA ARG A 86 -14.92 0.43 6.48
C ARG A 86 -15.48 0.80 7.85
N ASP A 87 -16.30 -0.06 8.43
CA ASP A 87 -16.86 0.13 9.77
C ASP A 87 -15.82 0.05 10.89
N ASP A 88 -14.65 -0.55 10.62
CA ASP A 88 -13.54 -0.56 11.56
C ASP A 88 -12.77 0.77 11.57
N ILE A 89 -12.89 1.59 10.53
CA ILE A 89 -12.13 2.84 10.40
C ILE A 89 -12.35 3.78 11.58
N PRO A 90 -13.59 4.07 12.04
CA PRO A 90 -13.79 4.95 13.17
C PRO A 90 -13.13 4.45 14.47
N ILE A 91 -13.16 3.14 14.70
CA ILE A 91 -12.55 2.51 15.88
C ILE A 91 -11.04 2.67 15.83
N LEU A 92 -10.44 2.37 14.67
CA LEU A 92 -9.00 2.50 14.45
C LEU A 92 -8.54 3.96 14.57
N VAL A 93 -9.27 4.88 13.96
CA VAL A 93 -8.96 6.32 14.04
C VAL A 93 -8.98 6.83 15.48
N ASN A 94 -10.01 6.50 16.26
CA ASN A 94 -10.09 6.90 17.65
C ASN A 94 -8.94 6.30 18.48
N HIS A 95 -8.56 5.05 18.21
CA HIS A 95 -7.40 4.43 18.84
C HIS A 95 -6.11 5.20 18.51
N PHE A 96 -5.88 5.54 17.24
CA PHE A 96 -4.67 6.26 16.83
C PHE A 96 -4.63 7.70 17.37
N VAL A 97 -5.77 8.40 17.39
CA VAL A 97 -5.85 9.74 17.99
C VAL A 97 -5.46 9.69 19.47
N HIS A 98 -6.00 8.73 20.22
CA HIS A 98 -5.64 8.56 21.63
C HIS A 98 -4.15 8.23 21.80
N LYS A 99 -3.62 7.29 21.01
CA LYS A 99 -2.19 6.91 21.01
C LYS A 99 -1.29 8.11 20.76
N PHE A 100 -1.54 8.86 19.69
CA PHE A 100 -0.69 9.99 19.30
C PHE A 100 -0.91 11.22 20.19
N SER A 101 -2.11 11.44 20.73
CA SER A 101 -2.37 12.48 21.73
C SER A 101 -1.46 12.31 22.94
N GLN A 102 -1.31 11.08 23.43
CA GLN A 102 -0.40 10.78 24.53
C GLN A 102 1.07 10.95 24.14
N GLN A 103 1.48 10.42 22.98
CA GLN A 103 2.86 10.47 22.53
C GLN A 103 3.36 11.89 22.23
N MET A 104 2.50 12.74 21.67
CA MET A 104 2.84 14.12 21.29
C MET A 104 2.50 15.15 22.38
N ASN A 105 1.91 14.70 23.49
CA ASN A 105 1.41 15.56 24.56
C ASN A 105 0.46 16.67 24.06
N LYS A 106 -0.41 16.34 23.10
CA LYS A 106 -1.43 17.21 22.53
C LYS A 106 -2.81 16.94 23.14
N LYS A 107 -3.62 17.97 23.31
CA LYS A 107 -4.99 17.84 23.81
C LYS A 107 -6.03 17.62 22.70
N VAL A 108 -5.65 16.87 21.68
CA VAL A 108 -6.55 16.48 20.59
C VAL A 108 -7.25 15.19 20.99
N THR A 109 -8.58 15.24 21.09
CA THR A 109 -9.38 14.13 21.63
C THR A 109 -10.37 13.55 20.65
N ARG A 110 -10.60 14.21 19.51
CA ARG A 110 -11.63 13.78 18.55
C ARG A 110 -11.30 14.18 17.11
N VAL A 111 -12.03 13.58 16.20
CA VAL A 111 -12.00 13.87 14.76
C VAL A 111 -13.37 14.40 14.36
N SER A 112 -13.41 15.44 13.55
CA SER A 112 -14.68 16.01 13.08
C SER A 112 -15.47 15.00 12.24
N PRO A 113 -16.80 15.07 12.24
CA PRO A 113 -17.64 14.19 11.42
C PRO A 113 -17.28 14.26 9.92
N ALA A 114 -16.96 15.44 9.41
CA ALA A 114 -16.56 15.64 8.04
C ALA A 114 -15.23 14.89 7.73
N ALA A 115 -14.24 15.02 8.62
CA ALA A 115 -12.98 14.29 8.51
C ALA A 115 -13.16 12.77 8.61
N MET A 116 -14.02 12.30 9.50
CA MET A 116 -14.34 10.87 9.63
C MET A 116 -14.96 10.31 8.34
N ASN A 117 -15.92 11.02 7.75
CA ASN A 117 -16.54 10.65 6.48
C ASN A 117 -15.49 10.59 5.36
N LEU A 118 -14.59 11.57 5.30
CA LEU A 118 -13.49 11.60 4.35
C LEU A 118 -12.59 10.37 4.48
N LEU A 119 -12.22 9.97 5.71
CA LEU A 119 -11.42 8.78 5.99
C LEU A 119 -12.11 7.48 5.57
N GLN A 120 -13.42 7.37 5.79
CA GLN A 120 -14.19 6.19 5.39
C GLN A 120 -14.33 6.03 3.87
N GLN A 121 -14.24 7.12 3.12
CA GLN A 121 -14.32 7.10 1.65
C GLN A 121 -13.01 6.72 0.95
N GLN A 122 -11.88 6.79 1.66
CA GLN A 122 -10.57 6.46 1.09
C GLN A 122 -10.41 4.96 0.80
N THR A 123 -9.55 4.64 -0.17
CA THR A 123 -9.32 3.25 -0.60
C THR A 123 -8.32 2.49 0.28
N TRP A 124 -7.47 3.19 1.00
CA TRP A 124 -6.48 2.63 1.94
C TRP A 124 -5.68 1.46 1.36
N THR A 125 -4.96 1.69 0.26
CA THR A 125 -4.13 0.67 -0.40
C THR A 125 -3.07 0.08 0.53
N GLY A 126 -2.51 0.90 1.43
CA GLY A 126 -1.60 0.50 2.50
C GLY A 126 -2.31 0.04 3.78
N ASN A 127 -3.65 -0.15 3.73
CA ASN A 127 -4.47 -0.65 4.84
C ASN A 127 -4.30 0.16 6.14
N VAL A 128 -4.24 -0.53 7.28
CA VAL A 128 -4.16 0.07 8.62
C VAL A 128 -2.90 0.93 8.79
N ARG A 129 -1.77 0.57 8.19
CA ARG A 129 -0.54 1.37 8.26
C ARG A 129 -0.67 2.72 7.56
N GLU A 130 -1.34 2.75 6.42
CA GLU A 130 -1.60 4.01 5.69
C GLU A 130 -2.54 4.92 6.48
N LEU A 131 -3.59 4.34 7.08
CA LEU A 131 -4.51 5.05 7.97
C LEU A 131 -3.77 5.61 9.20
N GLU A 132 -2.96 4.80 9.87
CA GLU A 132 -2.14 5.21 11.02
C GLU A 132 -1.26 6.40 10.67
N ASN A 133 -0.50 6.31 9.58
CA ASN A 133 0.37 7.39 9.10
C ASN A 133 -0.41 8.66 8.71
N ALA A 134 -1.63 8.52 8.17
CA ALA A 134 -2.47 9.66 7.84
C ALA A 134 -2.95 10.38 9.10
N VAL A 135 -3.38 9.63 10.11
CA VAL A 135 -3.79 10.19 11.41
C VAL A 135 -2.60 10.83 12.13
N GLU A 136 -1.42 10.20 12.11
CA GLU A 136 -0.20 10.75 12.71
C GLU A 136 0.16 12.12 12.10
N ARG A 137 0.15 12.23 10.76
CA ARG A 137 0.41 13.52 10.08
C ARG A 137 -0.64 14.56 10.42
N ALA A 138 -1.92 14.19 10.44
CA ALA A 138 -2.98 15.10 10.81
C ALA A 138 -2.83 15.60 12.27
N MET A 139 -2.44 14.71 13.19
CA MET A 139 -2.15 15.06 14.58
C MET A 139 -1.02 16.09 14.73
N VAL A 140 0.00 16.06 13.83
CA VAL A 140 1.10 17.03 13.88
C VAL A 140 0.60 18.45 13.59
N VAL A 141 -0.28 18.62 12.59
CA VAL A 141 -0.76 19.94 12.12
C VAL A 141 -2.05 20.39 12.79
N ALA A 142 -2.81 19.46 13.38
CA ALA A 142 -4.09 19.75 13.99
C ALA A 142 -3.99 20.82 15.11
N GLN A 143 -4.94 21.74 15.09
CA GLN A 143 -5.17 22.69 16.17
C GLN A 143 -6.17 22.07 17.16
N GLU A 144 -5.81 22.11 18.44
CA GLU A 144 -6.65 21.56 19.51
C GLU A 144 -8.05 22.21 19.53
N PRO A 145 -9.08 21.48 19.90
CA PRO A 145 -9.09 20.08 20.43
C PRO A 145 -9.45 19.01 19.40
N GLU A 146 -9.56 19.33 18.12
CA GLU A 146 -10.19 18.49 17.11
C GLU A 146 -9.38 18.45 15.81
N ILE A 147 -9.27 17.26 15.20
CA ILE A 147 -8.73 17.08 13.85
C ILE A 147 -9.83 17.37 12.83
N ARG A 148 -9.56 18.27 11.90
CA ARG A 148 -10.49 18.66 10.84
C ARG A 148 -10.11 18.03 9.51
N GLU A 149 -11.01 18.09 8.54
CA GLU A 149 -10.79 17.62 7.18
C GLU A 149 -9.55 18.26 6.52
N SER A 150 -9.32 19.56 6.77
CA SER A 150 -8.18 20.32 6.27
C SER A 150 -6.82 19.82 6.75
N ASP A 151 -6.78 19.08 7.87
CA ASP A 151 -5.55 18.57 8.45
C ASP A 151 -5.08 17.28 7.78
N PHE A 152 -5.96 16.65 6.99
CA PHE A 152 -5.62 15.47 6.21
C PHE A 152 -5.14 15.86 4.81
N VAL A 153 -3.85 15.68 4.59
CA VAL A 153 -3.27 15.79 3.24
C VAL A 153 -3.21 14.40 2.63
N PHE A 154 -4.23 14.04 1.86
CA PHE A 154 -4.12 12.87 0.99
C PHE A 154 -3.30 13.27 -0.24
N LYS A 155 -2.29 12.47 -0.59
CA LYS A 155 -1.77 12.54 -1.96
C LYS A 155 -2.99 12.32 -2.85
N ALA A 156 -3.31 13.33 -3.68
CA ALA A 156 -4.31 13.16 -4.73
C ALA A 156 -4.06 11.78 -5.34
N ALA A 157 -5.11 10.95 -5.35
CA ALA A 157 -5.01 9.55 -5.73
C ALA A 157 -4.08 9.48 -6.94
N SER A 158 -2.92 8.89 -6.74
CA SER A 158 -1.95 8.70 -7.81
C SER A 158 -2.75 8.00 -8.91
N VAL A 159 -2.86 8.69 -10.02
CA VAL A 159 -3.47 8.24 -11.26
C VAL A 159 -3.20 6.74 -11.42
N PRO A 160 -4.23 5.93 -11.75
CA PRO A 160 -4.10 4.48 -11.78
C PRO A 160 -2.91 4.08 -12.65
N ASN A 161 -2.12 3.18 -12.14
CA ASN A 161 -0.95 2.52 -12.68
C ASN A 161 -0.74 2.67 -14.19
N GLY A 162 0.06 3.60 -14.54
CA GLY A 162 0.60 3.94 -15.81
C GLY A 162 1.55 5.10 -15.59
N ALA A 163 2.53 4.92 -14.68
CA ALA A 163 3.60 5.90 -14.61
C ALA A 163 4.19 6.00 -16.02
N PRO A 164 4.16 7.19 -16.65
CA PRO A 164 4.69 7.35 -17.99
C PRO A 164 6.14 6.88 -17.98
N LYS A 165 6.43 5.85 -18.75
CA LYS A 165 7.74 5.20 -18.82
C LYS A 165 8.76 6.04 -19.57
N SER A 166 8.30 7.06 -20.29
CA SER A 166 9.14 7.95 -21.09
C SER A 166 8.72 9.41 -20.93
N LEU A 167 9.67 10.31 -21.18
CA LEU A 167 9.42 11.77 -21.24
C LEU A 167 8.30 12.12 -22.24
N GLU A 168 8.21 11.39 -23.33
CA GLU A 168 7.20 11.56 -24.37
C GLU A 168 5.79 11.22 -23.86
N GLU A 169 5.63 10.18 -23.03
CA GLU A 169 4.36 9.82 -22.41
C GLU A 169 3.92 10.87 -21.38
N ILE A 170 4.87 11.43 -20.60
CA ILE A 170 4.58 12.51 -19.65
C ILE A 170 4.10 13.74 -20.39
N GLU A 171 4.83 14.12 -21.42
CA GLU A 171 4.50 15.25 -22.25
C GLU A 171 3.13 15.11 -22.92
N ARG A 172 2.88 13.94 -23.50
CA ARG A 172 1.59 13.58 -24.10
C ARG A 172 0.45 13.74 -23.10
N ALA A 173 0.57 13.13 -21.92
CA ALA A 173 -0.47 13.21 -20.88
C ALA A 173 -0.70 14.64 -20.40
N HIS A 174 0.37 15.46 -20.29
CA HIS A 174 0.28 16.85 -19.86
C HIS A 174 -0.40 17.75 -20.91
N ILE A 175 -0.05 17.60 -22.19
CA ILE A 175 -0.67 18.33 -23.30
C ILE A 175 -2.17 18.02 -23.38
N LEU A 176 -2.56 16.74 -23.29
CA LEU A 176 -3.96 16.32 -23.35
C LEU A 176 -4.77 16.92 -22.20
N ARG A 177 -4.28 16.83 -20.97
CA ARG A 177 -4.94 17.38 -19.79
C ARG A 177 -5.12 18.91 -19.88
N THR A 178 -4.13 19.62 -20.41
CA THR A 178 -4.20 21.07 -20.61
C THR A 178 -5.24 21.41 -21.67
N LEU A 179 -5.29 20.68 -22.80
CA LEU A 179 -6.29 20.90 -23.85
C LEU A 179 -7.72 20.66 -23.36
N GLU A 180 -7.96 19.62 -22.58
CA GLU A 180 -9.25 19.34 -21.95
C GLU A 180 -9.67 20.45 -21.00
N SER A 181 -8.77 20.97 -20.18
CA SER A 181 -9.05 22.07 -19.23
C SER A 181 -9.46 23.37 -19.91
N VAL A 182 -8.94 23.64 -21.12
CA VAL A 182 -9.26 24.84 -21.92
C VAL A 182 -10.26 24.57 -23.04
N LYS A 183 -11.01 23.44 -22.99
CA LYS A 183 -12.00 23.05 -23.98
C LYS A 183 -11.47 23.08 -25.42
N TRP A 184 -10.26 22.53 -25.61
CA TRP A 184 -9.57 22.42 -26.92
C TRP A 184 -9.20 23.77 -27.58
N ASN A 185 -9.14 24.86 -26.80
CA ASN A 185 -8.62 26.12 -27.28
C ASN A 185 -7.08 26.06 -27.39
N GLN A 186 -6.57 25.85 -28.60
CA GLN A 186 -5.14 25.62 -28.85
C GLN A 186 -4.27 26.86 -28.51
N THR A 187 -4.80 28.08 -28.70
CA THR A 187 -4.06 29.30 -28.35
C THR A 187 -3.84 29.40 -26.86
N ARG A 188 -4.91 29.18 -26.07
CA ARG A 188 -4.83 29.28 -24.62
C ARG A 188 -4.06 28.07 -24.03
N ALA A 189 -4.13 26.90 -24.66
CA ALA A 189 -3.31 25.75 -24.27
C ALA A 189 -1.82 26.01 -24.49
N ALA A 190 -1.44 26.60 -25.62
CA ALA A 190 -0.05 26.93 -25.91
C ALA A 190 0.53 27.95 -24.91
N GLU A 191 -0.25 28.95 -24.50
CA GLU A 191 0.12 29.91 -23.46
C GLU A 191 0.36 29.23 -22.10
N ILE A 192 -0.55 28.35 -21.67
CA ILE A 192 -0.43 27.59 -20.39
C ILE A 192 0.78 26.65 -20.41
N LEU A 193 1.02 26.00 -21.55
CA LEU A 193 2.15 25.09 -21.74
C LEU A 193 3.48 25.80 -21.97
N GLN A 194 3.46 27.13 -22.11
CA GLN A 194 4.64 27.97 -22.42
C GLN A 194 5.39 27.50 -23.69
N ILE A 195 4.66 27.09 -24.72
CA ILE A 195 5.18 26.68 -26.01
C ILE A 195 4.50 27.44 -27.14
N ASP A 196 5.17 27.53 -28.29
CA ASP A 196 4.58 28.14 -29.47
C ASP A 196 3.39 27.33 -30.00
N ARG A 197 2.39 28.04 -30.51
CA ARG A 197 1.20 27.45 -31.13
C ARG A 197 1.56 26.48 -32.27
N VAL A 198 2.61 26.78 -33.03
CA VAL A 198 3.11 25.91 -34.09
C VAL A 198 3.67 24.59 -33.50
N THR A 199 4.44 24.69 -32.44
CA THR A 199 4.98 23.53 -31.72
C THR A 199 3.85 22.67 -31.18
N LEU A 200 2.82 23.25 -30.54
CA LEU A 200 1.64 22.52 -30.09
C LEU A 200 0.93 21.81 -31.26
N HIS A 201 0.73 22.50 -32.38
CA HIS A 201 0.09 21.94 -33.57
C HIS A 201 0.86 20.71 -34.12
N HIS A 202 2.21 20.81 -34.21
CA HIS A 202 3.05 19.67 -34.62
C HIS A 202 2.92 18.47 -33.68
N LYS A 203 2.89 18.72 -32.35
CA LYS A 203 2.70 17.66 -31.34
C LYS A 203 1.33 17.02 -31.46
N LEU A 204 0.26 17.78 -31.64
CA LEU A 204 -1.10 17.26 -31.87
C LEU A 204 -1.16 16.38 -33.12
N LYS A 205 -0.54 16.80 -34.21
CA LYS A 205 -0.44 16.02 -35.44
C LYS A 205 0.38 14.73 -35.22
N LYS A 206 1.50 14.80 -34.52
CA LYS A 206 2.32 13.63 -34.16
C LYS A 206 1.52 12.61 -33.33
N TYR A 207 0.68 13.06 -32.41
CA TYR A 207 -0.12 12.20 -31.55
C TYR A 207 -1.48 11.78 -32.13
N GLY A 208 -1.81 12.27 -33.32
CA GLY A 208 -3.06 11.93 -34.02
C GLY A 208 -4.31 12.50 -33.36
N TRP A 209 -4.21 13.60 -32.63
CA TRP A 209 -5.32 14.20 -31.92
C TRP A 209 -5.97 15.34 -32.70
N SER A 210 -7.28 15.20 -32.90
CA SER A 210 -8.16 16.27 -33.38
C SER A 210 -9.40 16.35 -32.50
N ARG A 211 -10.10 17.50 -32.51
CA ARG A 211 -11.32 17.70 -31.72
C ARG A 211 -12.39 16.64 -32.01
N SER A 212 -12.42 16.12 -33.23
CA SER A 212 -13.37 15.08 -33.67
C SER A 212 -13.03 13.66 -33.21
N THR A 213 -11.77 13.40 -32.79
CA THR A 213 -11.31 12.05 -32.43
C THR A 213 -11.56 11.72 -30.95
N VAL A 214 -11.86 12.72 -30.12
CA VAL A 214 -12.01 12.55 -28.66
C VAL A 214 -13.47 12.53 -28.22
N GLU A 215 -14.39 13.07 -29.02
CA GLU A 215 -15.84 12.99 -28.76
C GLU A 215 -16.44 11.59 -29.02
N MET A 216 -15.66 10.64 -29.56
CA MET A 216 -16.08 9.25 -29.84
C MET A 216 -15.52 8.22 -28.83
N ARG A 217 -15.02 8.62 -27.69
CA ARG A 217 -14.57 7.72 -26.60
C ARG A 217 -15.23 8.16 -25.30
#